data_cb84ad35f1098be677dd2e1a76d32430
#
_entry.id   cb84ad35f1098be677dd2e1a76d32430
#
_cell.length_a   1.000
_cell.length_b   1.000
_cell.length_c   1.000
_cell.angle_alpha   90.00
_cell.angle_beta   90.00
_cell.angle_gamma   90.00
#
_symmetry.space_group_name_H-M   'P 1'
#
loop_
_entity.id
_entity.type
_entity.pdbx_description
1 polymer ?
#
loop_
_entity_poly.entity_id
_entity_poly.type
_entity_poly.pdbx_seq_one_letter_code
_entity_poly.pdbx_strand_id
1 'polypeptide(L)'
;MTLAERVIDLAIQIQQIPAPTFAEGKRAEFVRGMFEREGLSDVSVDAVGNVYGRLKVDGHKSQVAKPLIVSAHLDTVFPADTDLRLTRRDESIHGPGLGDNSLGVAALIGLLWHLREQSTSPRPSPEGRGSRDVWFVANVGEEGLGDLRGMKAVVDRFSSDVTAYLVLEGLALGHIYHRALGVKRYRITAKTLGGHSWSDYGKPSAIHELAKLVVELTSMKMPESPRTTMNVGKISGGTSINVIAPEASLELDLRSEGQEKLAELVSEVEKKIREANKPNVTFEAEVIGERPAGEIPADHPLIQLAQECVREQGLEPSLTTGSTDANIPLSRGYPALVLGITTGGGAHTVNEFINTSLVEKGLAQVGRFVGKAVIGNL
;
A
#
# COMPACT_ATOMS: atom_id res chain seq x y z
N MET A 1 -8.88 -30.57 1.53
CA MET A 1 -8.38 -29.23 1.92
C MET A 1 -9.21 -28.21 1.16
N THR A 2 -9.86 -27.32 1.90
CA THR A 2 -10.69 -26.25 1.33
C THR A 2 -9.82 -25.21 0.61
N LEU A 3 -10.43 -24.32 -0.19
CA LEU A 3 -9.70 -23.22 -0.82
C LEU A 3 -9.04 -22.31 0.24
N ALA A 4 -9.73 -22.00 1.33
CA ALA A 4 -9.20 -21.19 2.41
C ALA A 4 -7.97 -21.85 3.08
N GLU A 5 -8.03 -23.16 3.38
CA GLU A 5 -6.89 -23.90 3.95
C GLU A 5 -5.68 -23.85 2.99
N ARG A 6 -5.88 -24.05 1.69
CA ARG A 6 -4.80 -23.98 0.68
C ARG A 6 -4.17 -22.59 0.62
N VAL A 7 -4.99 -21.53 0.68
CA VAL A 7 -4.50 -20.14 0.67
C VAL A 7 -3.75 -19.81 1.95
N ILE A 8 -4.22 -20.26 3.12
CA ILE A 8 -3.52 -20.07 4.39
C ILE A 8 -2.15 -20.77 4.37
N ASP A 9 -2.10 -22.02 3.91
CA ASP A 9 -0.83 -22.76 3.81
C ASP A 9 0.15 -22.09 2.83
N LEU A 10 -0.35 -21.53 1.72
CA LEU A 10 0.47 -20.76 0.79
C LEU A 10 0.94 -19.43 1.42
N ALA A 11 0.08 -18.73 2.16
CA ALA A 11 0.45 -17.51 2.87
C ALA A 11 1.58 -17.75 3.87
N ILE A 12 1.54 -18.89 4.58
CA ILE A 12 2.60 -19.30 5.48
C ILE A 12 3.91 -19.55 4.71
N GLN A 13 3.88 -20.23 3.56
CA GLN A 13 5.05 -20.44 2.74
C GLN A 13 5.67 -19.12 2.25
N ILE A 14 4.83 -18.17 1.81
CA ILE A 14 5.27 -16.85 1.35
C ILE A 14 5.87 -16.07 2.53
N GLN A 15 5.22 -16.07 3.68
CA GLN A 15 5.65 -15.37 4.88
C GLN A 15 7.04 -15.84 5.36
N GLN A 16 7.35 -17.14 5.24
CA GLN A 16 8.67 -17.71 5.58
C GLN A 16 9.81 -17.24 4.66
N ILE A 17 9.53 -16.50 3.58
CA ILE A 17 10.52 -15.90 2.70
C ILE A 17 10.69 -14.44 3.12
N PRO A 18 11.78 -14.02 3.79
CA PRO A 18 12.01 -12.62 4.13
C PRO A 18 11.97 -11.72 2.90
N ALA A 19 11.24 -10.62 2.97
CA ALA A 19 11.11 -9.66 1.88
C ALA A 19 11.02 -8.22 2.41
N PRO A 20 12.06 -7.69 3.06
CA PRO A 20 12.07 -6.28 3.41
C PRO A 20 11.99 -5.44 2.15
N THR A 21 11.39 -4.26 2.25
CA THR A 21 11.32 -3.29 1.14
C THR A 21 12.70 -3.08 0.53
N PHE A 22 12.80 -3.14 -0.80
CA PHE A 22 14.00 -3.17 -1.65
C PHE A 22 14.76 -4.52 -1.71
N ALA A 23 14.30 -5.57 -1.01
CA ALA A 23 14.92 -6.90 -1.05
C ALA A 23 13.89 -8.03 -1.28
N GLU A 24 12.88 -7.77 -2.09
CA GLU A 24 11.73 -8.65 -2.38
C GLU A 24 12.06 -9.81 -3.34
N GLY A 25 13.25 -9.81 -3.95
CA GLY A 25 13.58 -10.67 -5.09
C GLY A 25 13.34 -12.18 -4.88
N LYS A 26 13.61 -12.73 -3.67
CA LYS A 26 13.35 -14.15 -3.39
C LYS A 26 11.86 -14.50 -3.37
N ARG A 27 11.05 -13.60 -2.80
CA ARG A 27 9.58 -13.75 -2.74
C ARG A 27 8.98 -13.59 -4.15
N ALA A 28 9.49 -12.60 -4.92
CA ALA A 28 9.11 -12.39 -6.31
C ALA A 28 9.39 -13.63 -7.17
N GLU A 29 10.57 -14.26 -7.03
CA GLU A 29 10.93 -15.49 -7.75
C GLU A 29 10.01 -16.68 -7.37
N PHE A 30 9.67 -16.81 -6.08
CA PHE A 30 8.72 -17.82 -5.62
C PHE A 30 7.35 -17.63 -6.28
N VAL A 31 6.83 -16.39 -6.30
CA VAL A 31 5.52 -16.08 -6.90
C VAL A 31 5.56 -16.24 -8.42
N ARG A 32 6.65 -15.84 -9.08
CA ARG A 32 6.84 -16.10 -10.51
C ARG A 32 6.72 -17.59 -10.83
N GLY A 33 7.42 -18.44 -10.07
CA GLY A 33 7.33 -19.89 -10.22
C GLY A 33 5.92 -20.44 -9.94
N MET A 34 5.15 -19.81 -9.04
CA MET A 34 3.73 -20.15 -8.84
C MET A 34 2.90 -19.81 -10.05
N PHE A 35 3.03 -18.59 -10.62
CA PHE A 35 2.29 -18.17 -11.81
C PHE A 35 2.58 -19.09 -13.01
N GLU A 36 3.83 -19.50 -13.20
CA GLU A 36 4.23 -20.45 -14.24
C GLU A 36 3.60 -21.83 -14.02
N ARG A 37 3.68 -22.39 -12.80
CA ARG A 37 3.06 -23.69 -12.46
C ARG A 37 1.56 -23.69 -12.63
N GLU A 38 0.93 -22.58 -12.31
CA GLU A 38 -0.49 -22.37 -12.52
C GLU A 38 -0.83 -22.02 -13.98
N GLY A 39 0.11 -22.05 -14.91
CA GLY A 39 -0.12 -21.90 -16.35
C GLY A 39 -0.71 -20.54 -16.74
N LEU A 40 -0.36 -19.47 -16.05
CA LEU A 40 -0.64 -18.12 -16.53
C LEU A 40 0.16 -17.83 -17.80
N SER A 41 -0.42 -17.08 -18.73
CA SER A 41 0.30 -16.57 -19.89
C SER A 41 1.04 -15.28 -19.53
N ASP A 42 2.00 -14.89 -20.40
CA ASP A 42 2.72 -13.63 -20.31
C ASP A 42 3.41 -13.40 -18.94
N VAL A 43 3.83 -14.50 -18.26
CA VAL A 43 4.56 -14.42 -16.99
C VAL A 43 5.87 -13.67 -17.21
N SER A 44 6.08 -12.60 -16.45
CA SER A 44 7.24 -11.73 -16.60
C SER A 44 7.56 -11.01 -15.29
N VAL A 45 8.81 -10.54 -15.18
CA VAL A 45 9.26 -9.66 -14.11
C VAL A 45 9.74 -8.36 -14.75
N ASP A 46 9.29 -7.22 -14.25
CA ASP A 46 9.74 -5.92 -14.77
C ASP A 46 11.06 -5.44 -14.12
N ALA A 47 11.54 -4.29 -14.56
CA ALA A 47 12.81 -3.74 -14.09
C ALA A 47 12.82 -3.33 -12.61
N VAL A 48 11.65 -3.09 -12.00
CA VAL A 48 11.53 -2.76 -10.57
C VAL A 48 11.30 -3.99 -9.69
N GLY A 49 11.02 -5.16 -10.29
CA GLY A 49 10.85 -6.43 -9.59
C GLY A 49 9.39 -6.89 -9.43
N ASN A 50 8.42 -6.22 -10.04
CA ASN A 50 7.02 -6.68 -10.07
C ASN A 50 6.89 -7.95 -10.90
N VAL A 51 6.10 -8.90 -10.41
CA VAL A 51 5.79 -10.15 -11.11
C VAL A 51 4.40 -10.06 -11.72
N TYR A 52 4.30 -10.35 -13.00
CA TYR A 52 3.05 -10.34 -13.77
C TYR A 52 2.70 -11.73 -14.25
N GLY A 53 1.40 -12.01 -14.36
CA GLY A 53 0.87 -13.18 -15.03
C GLY A 53 -0.56 -12.89 -15.51
N ARG A 54 -0.93 -13.42 -16.69
CA ARG A 54 -2.21 -13.15 -17.34
C ARG A 54 -3.07 -14.39 -17.41
N LEU A 55 -4.27 -14.34 -16.89
CA LEU A 55 -5.33 -15.30 -17.15
C LEU A 55 -6.14 -14.82 -18.36
N LYS A 56 -6.01 -15.51 -19.48
CA LYS A 56 -6.85 -15.29 -20.66
C LYS A 56 -8.21 -15.92 -20.41
N VAL A 57 -9.27 -15.17 -20.67
CA VAL A 57 -10.63 -15.67 -20.58
C VAL A 57 -11.18 -15.82 -22.00
N ASP A 58 -11.36 -17.07 -22.45
CA ASP A 58 -11.84 -17.38 -23.79
C ASP A 58 -13.27 -16.85 -24.00
N GLY A 59 -13.47 -16.00 -24.98
CA GLY A 59 -14.81 -15.48 -25.34
C GLY A 59 -14.77 -14.34 -26.37
N HIS A 60 -14.99 -14.67 -27.62
CA HIS A 60 -15.37 -13.85 -28.78
C HIS A 60 -14.41 -12.82 -29.40
N LYS A 61 -14.39 -12.90 -30.74
CA LYS A 61 -13.56 -12.20 -31.73
C LYS A 61 -13.90 -10.72 -31.97
N SER A 62 -14.54 -9.99 -31.05
CA SER A 62 -14.88 -8.59 -31.32
C SER A 62 -14.70 -7.69 -30.10
N GLN A 63 -13.79 -6.73 -30.24
CA GLN A 63 -13.32 -5.71 -29.32
C GLN A 63 -12.56 -6.25 -28.11
N VAL A 64 -11.30 -5.84 -28.00
CA VAL A 64 -10.44 -6.12 -26.83
C VAL A 64 -11.04 -5.40 -25.63
N ALA A 65 -11.77 -6.13 -24.82
CA ALA A 65 -12.28 -5.59 -23.55
C ALA A 65 -11.09 -5.26 -22.64
N LYS A 66 -11.14 -4.09 -21.99
CA LYS A 66 -10.07 -3.65 -21.08
C LYS A 66 -9.85 -4.67 -19.96
N PRO A 67 -8.61 -5.05 -19.63
CA PRO A 67 -8.34 -6.05 -18.60
C PRO A 67 -8.67 -5.53 -17.20
N LEU A 68 -8.84 -6.45 -16.26
CA LEU A 68 -8.84 -6.17 -14.83
C LEU A 68 -7.43 -6.44 -14.29
N ILE A 69 -6.87 -5.52 -13.52
CA ILE A 69 -5.61 -5.69 -12.82
C ILE A 69 -5.90 -6.05 -11.38
N VAL A 70 -5.35 -7.16 -10.88
CA VAL A 70 -5.45 -7.58 -9.47
C VAL A 70 -4.04 -7.65 -8.90
N SER A 71 -3.78 -6.90 -7.83
CA SER A 71 -2.44 -6.79 -7.27
C SER A 71 -2.40 -7.05 -5.77
N ALA A 72 -1.24 -7.45 -5.27
CA ALA A 72 -0.89 -7.51 -3.85
C ALA A 72 0.62 -7.29 -3.71
N HIS A 73 1.06 -6.56 -2.66
CA HIS A 73 2.47 -6.26 -2.51
C HIS A 73 3.27 -7.40 -1.86
N LEU A 74 4.53 -7.53 -2.28
CA LEU A 74 5.45 -8.58 -1.84
C LEU A 74 6.22 -8.22 -0.57
N ASP A 75 6.50 -6.94 -0.37
CA ASP A 75 7.37 -6.48 0.70
C ASP A 75 6.68 -6.43 2.06
N THR A 76 7.49 -6.32 3.08
CA THR A 76 7.08 -6.10 4.47
C THR A 76 7.99 -5.07 5.12
N VAL A 77 7.52 -4.45 6.20
CA VAL A 77 8.33 -3.52 7.02
C VAL A 77 9.45 -4.21 7.80
N PHE A 78 9.46 -5.54 7.84
CA PHE A 78 10.37 -6.28 8.72
C PHE A 78 11.75 -6.47 8.10
N PRO A 79 12.85 -6.25 8.87
CA PRO A 79 14.21 -6.60 8.47
C PRO A 79 14.37 -8.09 8.11
N ALA A 80 15.37 -8.41 7.29
CA ALA A 80 15.60 -9.76 6.80
C ALA A 80 15.95 -10.79 7.88
N ASP A 81 16.45 -10.35 9.01
CA ASP A 81 16.82 -11.15 10.20
C ASP A 81 15.69 -11.26 11.24
N THR A 82 14.51 -10.73 10.93
CA THR A 82 13.35 -10.87 11.81
C THR A 82 12.98 -12.34 12.01
N ASP A 83 12.67 -12.70 13.24
CA ASP A 83 12.16 -14.05 13.55
C ASP A 83 10.76 -14.24 12.96
N LEU A 84 10.65 -15.08 11.94
CA LEU A 84 9.41 -15.36 11.22
C LEU A 84 8.61 -16.55 11.78
N ARG A 85 8.94 -17.04 12.98
CA ARG A 85 8.19 -18.14 13.60
C ARG A 85 6.73 -17.79 13.77
N LEU A 86 5.89 -18.77 13.45
CA LEU A 86 4.44 -18.64 13.57
C LEU A 86 3.93 -19.33 14.83
N THR A 87 2.90 -18.77 15.44
CA THR A 87 2.16 -19.39 16.55
C THR A 87 0.70 -19.50 16.17
N ARG A 88 0.14 -20.71 16.23
CA ARG A 88 -1.30 -20.95 16.03
C ARG A 88 -2.00 -20.88 17.39
N ARG A 89 -3.14 -20.16 17.44
CA ARG A 89 -4.01 -20.02 18.61
C ARG A 89 -5.45 -20.04 18.15
N ASP A 90 -6.18 -21.12 18.51
CA ASP A 90 -7.58 -21.29 18.08
C ASP A 90 -7.81 -20.96 16.59
N GLU A 91 -8.59 -19.93 16.32
CA GLU A 91 -8.90 -19.45 14.96
C GLU A 91 -7.91 -18.39 14.44
N SER A 92 -6.76 -18.24 15.06
CA SER A 92 -5.76 -17.24 14.64
C SER A 92 -4.38 -17.84 14.40
N ILE A 93 -3.63 -17.22 13.50
CA ILE A 93 -2.21 -17.49 13.29
C ILE A 93 -1.46 -16.16 13.48
N HIS A 94 -0.47 -16.20 14.35
CA HIS A 94 0.35 -15.05 14.71
C HIS A 94 1.73 -15.17 14.04
N GLY A 95 2.21 -14.08 13.47
CA GLY A 95 3.54 -13.95 12.91
C GLY A 95 3.71 -12.72 12.02
N PRO A 96 4.89 -12.09 12.02
CA PRO A 96 5.13 -10.83 11.31
C PRO A 96 4.98 -10.99 9.80
N GLY A 97 4.28 -10.05 9.15
CA GLY A 97 4.09 -10.01 7.70
C GLY A 97 3.19 -11.14 7.13
N LEU A 98 2.44 -11.83 8.00
CA LEU A 98 1.51 -12.87 7.54
C LEU A 98 0.24 -12.26 6.94
N GLY A 99 -0.35 -11.27 7.61
CA GLY A 99 -1.51 -10.53 7.15
C GLY A 99 -1.10 -9.44 6.16
N ASP A 100 -0.04 -8.71 6.46
CA ASP A 100 0.49 -7.60 5.69
C ASP A 100 1.86 -7.95 5.06
N ASN A 101 1.90 -8.48 3.79
CA ASN A 101 0.73 -8.83 2.95
C ASN A 101 0.88 -10.25 2.35
N SER A 102 1.50 -11.20 3.10
CA SER A 102 1.69 -12.57 2.59
C SER A 102 0.35 -13.25 2.26
N LEU A 103 -0.71 -12.95 3.05
CA LEU A 103 -2.05 -13.48 2.78
C LEU A 103 -2.68 -12.84 1.53
N GLY A 104 -2.49 -11.55 1.29
CA GLY A 104 -2.94 -10.89 0.05
C GLY A 104 -2.27 -11.48 -1.18
N VAL A 105 -0.96 -11.73 -1.13
CA VAL A 105 -0.22 -12.41 -2.22
C VAL A 105 -0.71 -13.83 -2.42
N ALA A 106 -0.97 -14.60 -1.34
CA ALA A 106 -1.54 -15.94 -1.46
C ALA A 106 -2.96 -15.91 -2.03
N ALA A 107 -3.73 -14.86 -1.72
CA ALA A 107 -5.07 -14.67 -2.26
C ALA A 107 -5.08 -14.41 -3.78
N LEU A 108 -4.02 -13.85 -4.38
CA LEU A 108 -3.89 -13.77 -5.84
C LEU A 108 -3.97 -15.18 -6.46
N ILE A 109 -3.22 -16.13 -5.90
CA ILE A 109 -3.23 -17.51 -6.37
C ILE A 109 -4.57 -18.20 -6.03
N GLY A 110 -5.10 -17.95 -4.85
CA GLY A 110 -6.42 -18.46 -4.44
C GLY A 110 -7.54 -17.99 -5.36
N LEU A 111 -7.51 -16.74 -5.81
CA LEU A 111 -8.45 -16.19 -6.78
C LEU A 111 -8.32 -16.92 -8.15
N LEU A 112 -7.11 -17.18 -8.60
CA LEU A 112 -6.87 -17.94 -9.83
C LEU A 112 -7.47 -19.35 -9.73
N TRP A 113 -7.27 -20.05 -8.61
CA TRP A 113 -7.89 -21.35 -8.38
C TRP A 113 -9.42 -21.28 -8.39
N HIS A 114 -9.99 -20.28 -7.71
CA HIS A 114 -11.43 -20.05 -7.65
C HIS A 114 -12.04 -19.80 -9.04
N LEU A 115 -11.42 -18.93 -9.85
CA LEU A 115 -11.90 -18.62 -11.20
C LEU A 115 -11.88 -19.83 -12.12
N ARG A 116 -10.89 -20.72 -11.98
CA ARG A 116 -10.82 -21.98 -12.75
C ARG A 116 -11.87 -23.00 -12.35
N GLU A 117 -12.11 -23.17 -11.05
CA GLU A 117 -13.15 -24.06 -10.55
C GLU A 117 -14.54 -23.64 -11.07
N GLN A 118 -14.78 -22.34 -11.20
CA GLN A 118 -16.02 -21.82 -11.79
C GLN A 118 -16.09 -22.01 -13.31
N SER A 119 -14.98 -21.94 -14.03
CA SER A 119 -14.92 -22.12 -15.49
C SER A 119 -15.18 -23.55 -15.92
N THR A 120 -14.96 -24.54 -15.05
CA THR A 120 -15.25 -25.95 -15.31
C THR A 120 -16.72 -26.34 -15.09
N SER A 121 -17.52 -25.46 -14.49
CA SER A 121 -18.97 -25.64 -14.35
C SER A 121 -19.67 -25.20 -15.64
N PRO A 122 -20.57 -26.03 -16.25
CA PRO A 122 -21.26 -25.68 -17.49
C PRO A 122 -22.37 -24.65 -17.21
N ARG A 123 -22.02 -23.40 -16.99
CA ARG A 123 -22.97 -22.29 -17.09
C ARG A 123 -22.80 -21.65 -18.47
N PRO A 124 -23.85 -21.63 -19.33
CA PRO A 124 -23.77 -20.87 -20.55
C PRO A 124 -23.55 -19.41 -20.20
N SER A 125 -22.47 -18.82 -20.72
CA SER A 125 -22.33 -17.36 -20.69
C SER A 125 -23.52 -16.78 -21.50
N PRO A 126 -24.17 -15.72 -21.00
CA PRO A 126 -25.21 -15.05 -21.80
C PRO A 126 -24.60 -14.61 -23.13
N GLU A 127 -25.22 -15.04 -24.24
CA GLU A 127 -24.75 -14.68 -25.57
C GLU A 127 -24.55 -13.17 -25.70
N GLY A 128 -23.35 -12.75 -26.15
CA GLY A 128 -23.05 -11.37 -26.51
C GLY A 128 -22.23 -10.55 -25.49
N ARG A 129 -21.78 -11.10 -24.36
CA ARG A 129 -20.90 -10.38 -23.43
C ARG A 129 -19.44 -10.77 -23.64
N GLY A 130 -18.59 -9.80 -23.97
CA GLY A 130 -17.14 -9.98 -24.05
C GLY A 130 -16.57 -10.30 -22.66
N SER A 131 -15.71 -11.30 -22.57
CA SER A 131 -14.96 -11.59 -21.35
C SER A 131 -13.65 -10.79 -21.34
N ARG A 132 -13.21 -10.40 -20.15
CA ARG A 132 -12.01 -9.59 -19.94
C ARG A 132 -10.90 -10.45 -19.38
N ASP A 133 -9.68 -10.22 -19.85
CA ASP A 133 -8.50 -10.83 -19.24
C ASP A 133 -8.27 -10.28 -17.83
N VAL A 134 -7.67 -11.11 -16.98
CA VAL A 134 -7.24 -10.73 -15.63
C VAL A 134 -5.73 -10.78 -15.57
N TRP A 135 -5.10 -9.66 -15.21
CA TRP A 135 -3.69 -9.63 -14.87
C TRP A 135 -3.51 -9.75 -13.37
N PHE A 136 -2.74 -10.72 -12.95
CA PHE A 136 -2.28 -10.90 -11.58
C PHE A 136 -0.92 -10.26 -11.44
N VAL A 137 -0.78 -9.41 -10.45
CA VAL A 137 0.46 -8.64 -10.21
C VAL A 137 0.88 -8.80 -8.76
N ALA A 138 2.06 -9.37 -8.52
CA ALA A 138 2.70 -9.29 -7.22
C ALA A 138 3.73 -8.15 -7.29
N ASN A 139 3.39 -7.02 -6.70
CA ASN A 139 4.18 -5.81 -6.82
C ASN A 139 5.13 -5.60 -5.62
N VAL A 140 6.11 -4.74 -5.80
CA VAL A 140 7.18 -4.46 -4.82
C VAL A 140 7.09 -3.04 -4.28
N GLY A 141 7.65 -2.81 -3.07
CA GLY A 141 7.88 -1.46 -2.57
C GLY A 141 6.59 -0.71 -2.23
N GLU A 142 5.60 -1.38 -1.64
CA GLU A 142 4.44 -0.74 -1.03
C GLU A 142 4.85 -0.05 0.26
N GLU A 143 5.66 -0.69 1.08
CA GLU A 143 5.96 -0.32 2.45
C GLU A 143 6.97 0.83 2.57
N GLY A 144 6.75 1.67 3.58
CA GLY A 144 7.72 2.64 4.07
C GLY A 144 8.30 3.54 2.99
N LEU A 145 9.62 3.45 2.80
CA LEU A 145 10.38 4.21 1.80
C LEU A 145 10.35 3.59 0.40
N GLY A 146 9.70 2.45 0.22
CA GLY A 146 9.41 1.87 -1.10
C GLY A 146 8.50 2.77 -1.93
N ASP A 147 7.68 3.56 -1.26
CA ASP A 147 6.94 4.70 -1.81
C ASP A 147 6.09 4.33 -3.04
N LEU A 148 5.48 3.13 -2.99
CA LEU A 148 4.61 2.57 -4.03
C LEU A 148 5.31 2.42 -5.40
N ARG A 149 6.65 2.25 -5.43
CA ARG A 149 7.43 2.19 -6.68
C ARG A 149 6.95 1.10 -7.62
N GLY A 150 6.53 -0.04 -7.07
CA GLY A 150 5.97 -1.14 -7.83
C GLY A 150 4.67 -0.76 -8.51
N MET A 151 3.73 -0.21 -7.75
CA MET A 151 2.43 0.20 -8.30
C MET A 151 2.56 1.37 -9.29
N LYS A 152 3.52 2.30 -9.10
CA LYS A 152 3.84 3.32 -10.11
C LYS A 152 4.17 2.67 -11.45
N ALA A 153 5.04 1.65 -11.47
CA ALA A 153 5.39 0.92 -12.69
C ALA A 153 4.20 0.13 -13.28
N VAL A 154 3.36 -0.48 -12.44
CA VAL A 154 2.13 -1.15 -12.89
C VAL A 154 1.19 -0.16 -13.59
N VAL A 155 0.94 0.99 -12.97
CA VAL A 155 0.05 2.00 -13.55
C VAL A 155 0.67 2.67 -14.79
N ASP A 156 1.99 2.82 -14.86
CA ASP A 156 2.66 3.29 -16.06
C ASP A 156 2.53 2.30 -17.24
N ARG A 157 2.54 0.99 -16.94
CA ARG A 157 2.35 -0.08 -17.94
C ARG A 157 0.95 -0.13 -18.51
N PHE A 158 -0.08 -0.04 -17.66
CA PHE A 158 -1.48 -0.27 -18.07
C PHE A 158 -2.29 1.02 -18.25
N SER A 159 -1.90 2.11 -17.60
CA SER A 159 -2.56 3.43 -17.64
C SER A 159 -4.08 3.36 -17.44
N SER A 160 -4.85 4.09 -18.24
CA SER A 160 -6.32 4.07 -18.26
C SER A 160 -6.91 2.93 -19.11
N ASP A 161 -6.05 2.08 -19.68
CA ASP A 161 -6.51 1.00 -20.57
C ASP A 161 -6.86 -0.28 -19.81
N VAL A 162 -7.54 -0.08 -18.70
CA VAL A 162 -8.01 -1.12 -17.77
C VAL A 162 -9.47 -0.89 -17.40
N THR A 163 -10.14 -1.96 -16.94
CA THR A 163 -11.45 -1.85 -16.30
C THR A 163 -11.32 -1.24 -14.91
N ALA A 164 -10.38 -1.76 -14.12
CA ALA A 164 -10.05 -1.27 -12.79
C ALA A 164 -8.72 -1.84 -12.31
N TYR A 165 -8.19 -1.23 -11.24
CA TYR A 165 -7.15 -1.78 -10.39
C TYR A 165 -7.79 -2.26 -9.08
N LEU A 166 -7.73 -3.56 -8.82
CA LEU A 166 -8.12 -4.17 -7.54
C LEU A 166 -6.86 -4.51 -6.76
N VAL A 167 -6.70 -3.88 -5.61
CA VAL A 167 -5.61 -4.18 -4.68
C VAL A 167 -6.12 -5.13 -3.60
N LEU A 168 -5.38 -6.19 -3.31
CA LEU A 168 -5.70 -7.15 -2.26
C LEU A 168 -4.80 -6.91 -1.04
N GLU A 169 -5.44 -6.72 0.10
CA GLU A 169 -4.79 -6.70 1.40
C GLU A 169 -5.18 -7.93 2.21
N GLY A 170 -4.23 -8.55 2.90
CA GLY A 170 -4.53 -9.73 3.70
C GLY A 170 -5.45 -9.41 4.88
N LEU A 171 -5.34 -8.21 5.43
CA LEU A 171 -6.21 -7.69 6.49
C LEU A 171 -7.37 -6.84 5.92
N ALA A 172 -8.16 -6.23 6.79
CA ALA A 172 -9.23 -5.29 6.44
C ALA A 172 -10.46 -5.90 5.71
N LEU A 173 -10.81 -7.16 5.99
CA LEU A 173 -12.07 -7.75 5.51
C LEU A 173 -13.29 -6.87 5.91
N GLY A 174 -14.20 -6.62 4.96
CA GLY A 174 -15.37 -5.77 5.14
C GLY A 174 -15.11 -4.28 4.88
N HIS A 175 -13.85 -3.85 4.83
CA HIS A 175 -13.48 -2.50 4.40
C HIS A 175 -13.28 -2.43 2.89
N ILE A 176 -13.74 -1.33 2.30
CA ILE A 176 -13.53 -0.99 0.89
C ILE A 176 -12.80 0.35 0.86
N TYR A 177 -11.49 0.34 0.54
CA TYR A 177 -10.76 1.59 0.40
C TYR A 177 -10.98 2.11 -1.02
N HIS A 178 -11.70 3.19 -1.13
CA HIS A 178 -11.97 3.89 -2.40
C HIS A 178 -11.42 5.31 -2.43
N ARG A 179 -10.77 5.69 -1.32
CA ARG A 179 -10.10 6.97 -1.12
C ARG A 179 -8.68 6.74 -0.64
N ALA A 180 -7.74 7.42 -1.28
CA ALA A 180 -6.32 7.36 -0.99
C ALA A 180 -5.91 8.50 -0.06
N LEU A 181 -5.30 8.15 1.08
CA LEU A 181 -4.71 9.12 1.98
C LEU A 181 -3.40 9.64 1.39
N GLY A 182 -3.35 10.95 1.12
CA GLY A 182 -2.12 11.60 0.67
C GLY A 182 -1.10 11.73 1.79
N VAL A 183 0.17 11.51 1.46
CA VAL A 183 1.30 11.57 2.41
C VAL A 183 2.47 12.32 1.78
N LYS A 184 3.11 13.20 2.55
CA LYS A 184 4.39 13.83 2.18
C LYS A 184 5.32 13.80 3.38
N ARG A 185 6.52 13.26 3.19
CA ARG A 185 7.52 13.11 4.25
C ARG A 185 8.78 13.86 3.91
N TYR A 186 9.31 14.55 4.91
CA TYR A 186 10.56 15.28 4.79
C TYR A 186 11.57 14.85 5.85
N ARG A 187 12.85 14.82 5.48
CA ARG A 187 13.95 15.00 6.37
C ARG A 187 14.38 16.45 6.31
N ILE A 188 14.33 17.16 7.44
CA ILE A 188 14.72 18.57 7.53
C ILE A 188 15.99 18.63 8.37
N THR A 189 17.06 19.17 7.80
CA THR A 189 18.37 19.30 8.44
C THR A 189 18.71 20.76 8.64
N ALA A 190 18.97 21.14 9.89
CA ALA A 190 19.52 22.45 10.25
C ALA A 190 21.03 22.36 10.37
N LYS A 191 21.77 23.30 9.78
CA LYS A 191 23.23 23.41 9.82
C LYS A 191 23.67 24.77 10.31
N THR A 192 24.72 24.81 11.15
CA THR A 192 25.37 26.03 11.68
C THR A 192 26.88 25.85 11.70
N LEU A 193 27.61 26.90 12.08
CA LEU A 193 29.09 26.81 12.23
C LEU A 193 29.49 25.95 13.45
N GLY A 194 28.58 25.77 14.42
CA GLY A 194 28.93 25.13 15.68
C GLY A 194 29.85 25.99 16.53
N GLY A 195 30.42 25.39 17.59
CA GLY A 195 31.39 26.07 18.46
C GLY A 195 31.47 25.47 19.86
N HIS A 196 32.32 26.08 20.71
CA HIS A 196 32.42 25.72 22.10
C HIS A 196 31.35 26.44 22.93
N SER A 197 30.60 25.73 23.75
CA SER A 197 29.42 26.28 24.46
C SER A 197 29.73 27.48 25.36
N TRP A 198 30.97 27.63 25.87
CA TRP A 198 31.40 28.74 26.69
C TRP A 198 32.03 29.88 25.87
N SER A 199 33.08 29.59 25.09
CA SER A 199 33.83 30.63 24.38
C SER A 199 33.08 31.21 23.16
N ASP A 200 32.18 30.44 22.60
CA ASP A 200 31.37 30.85 21.44
C ASP A 200 29.89 31.11 21.80
N TYR A 201 29.62 31.36 23.09
CA TYR A 201 28.25 31.63 23.56
C TYR A 201 27.60 32.77 22.76
N GLY A 202 26.34 32.54 22.34
CA GLY A 202 25.59 33.46 21.49
C GLY A 202 25.60 33.12 19.99
N LYS A 203 26.47 32.20 19.53
CA LYS A 203 26.37 31.66 18.17
C LYS A 203 25.15 30.74 18.04
N PRO A 204 24.54 30.64 16.83
CA PRO A 204 23.40 29.78 16.63
C PRO A 204 23.76 28.29 16.78
N SER A 205 22.89 27.53 17.45
CA SER A 205 22.96 26.07 17.55
C SER A 205 21.91 25.43 16.64
N ALA A 206 22.30 24.47 15.84
CA ALA A 206 21.39 23.74 14.95
C ALA A 206 20.21 23.12 15.71
N ILE A 207 20.44 22.58 16.93
CA ILE A 207 19.36 22.05 17.79
C ILE A 207 18.39 23.16 18.17
N HIS A 208 18.88 24.34 18.59
CA HIS A 208 18.00 25.43 19.01
C HIS A 208 17.17 25.97 17.84
N GLU A 209 17.78 26.12 16.66
CA GLU A 209 17.10 26.60 15.49
C GLU A 209 16.06 25.59 14.98
N LEU A 210 16.41 24.29 14.98
CA LEU A 210 15.47 23.23 14.64
C LEU A 210 14.28 23.17 15.61
N ALA A 211 14.52 23.32 16.91
CA ALA A 211 13.46 23.38 17.92
C ALA A 211 12.50 24.55 17.71
N LYS A 212 13.00 25.74 17.29
CA LYS A 212 12.15 26.89 16.92
C LYS A 212 11.24 26.54 15.73
N LEU A 213 11.80 25.93 14.69
CA LEU A 213 11.03 25.47 13.54
C LEU A 213 9.94 24.47 13.95
N VAL A 214 10.25 23.50 14.85
CA VAL A 214 9.26 22.55 15.38
C VAL A 214 8.10 23.29 16.05
N VAL A 215 8.38 24.29 16.89
CA VAL A 215 7.32 25.07 17.55
C VAL A 215 6.46 25.81 16.51
N GLU A 216 7.06 26.43 15.51
CA GLU A 216 6.32 27.11 14.44
C GLU A 216 5.42 26.16 13.64
N LEU A 217 5.95 24.98 13.26
CA LEU A 217 5.20 23.96 12.54
C LEU A 217 4.05 23.43 13.40
N THR A 218 4.32 23.02 14.63
CA THR A 218 3.31 22.40 15.51
C THR A 218 2.25 23.40 16.03
N SER A 219 2.48 24.71 15.87
CA SER A 219 1.51 25.76 16.18
C SER A 219 0.49 25.99 15.05
N MET A 220 0.70 25.37 13.88
CA MET A 220 -0.25 25.47 12.75
C MET A 220 -1.54 24.74 13.08
N LYS A 221 -2.68 25.36 12.74
CA LYS A 221 -3.99 24.71 12.89
C LYS A 221 -4.24 23.78 11.71
N MET A 222 -4.49 22.51 12.00
CA MET A 222 -4.82 21.51 10.98
C MET A 222 -6.34 21.49 10.71
N PRO A 223 -6.77 21.37 9.43
CA PRO A 223 -8.17 21.16 9.07
C PRO A 223 -8.69 19.83 9.64
N GLU A 224 -9.94 19.85 10.14
CA GLU A 224 -10.65 18.62 10.55
C GLU A 224 -11.32 17.92 9.36
N SER A 225 -11.73 18.70 8.34
CA SER A 225 -12.36 18.16 7.11
C SER A 225 -11.87 18.95 5.88
N PRO A 226 -11.24 18.28 4.91
CA PRO A 226 -10.73 16.89 5.00
C PRO A 226 -9.71 16.76 6.13
N ARG A 227 -9.74 15.62 6.83
CA ARG A 227 -8.81 15.36 7.95
C ARG A 227 -7.37 15.50 7.47
N THR A 228 -6.63 16.39 8.13
CA THR A 228 -5.24 16.71 7.80
C THR A 228 -4.40 16.63 9.07
N THR A 229 -3.22 16.06 8.99
CA THR A 229 -2.34 15.85 10.15
C THR A 229 -0.90 16.17 9.82
N MET A 230 -0.15 16.53 10.85
CA MET A 230 1.28 16.73 10.81
C MET A 230 1.92 16.12 12.05
N ASN A 231 3.06 15.44 11.88
CA ASN A 231 3.78 14.84 12.99
C ASN A 231 5.30 14.93 12.76
N VAL A 232 6.02 15.42 13.77
CA VAL A 232 7.48 15.28 13.84
C VAL A 232 7.77 13.95 14.53
N GLY A 233 8.09 12.92 13.75
CA GLY A 233 8.24 11.55 14.24
C GLY A 233 9.60 11.23 14.81
N LYS A 234 10.66 11.91 14.33
CA LYS A 234 12.04 11.76 14.80
C LYS A 234 12.73 13.10 14.89
N ILE A 235 13.64 13.24 15.84
CA ILE A 235 14.54 14.39 15.98
C ILE A 235 15.87 13.91 16.53
N SER A 236 16.98 14.43 16.00
CA SER A 236 18.33 14.10 16.45
C SER A 236 19.30 15.26 16.19
N GLY A 237 20.42 15.31 16.90
CA GLY A 237 21.46 16.32 16.66
C GLY A 237 22.45 16.51 17.80
N GLY A 238 23.55 17.21 17.49
CA GLY A 238 24.62 17.47 18.40
C GLY A 238 25.58 16.31 18.61
N THR A 239 26.73 16.58 19.23
CA THR A 239 27.79 15.60 19.45
C THR A 239 28.22 15.50 20.92
N SER A 240 28.14 16.60 21.69
CA SER A 240 28.51 16.65 23.10
C SER A 240 27.78 17.81 23.81
N ILE A 241 27.61 17.68 25.12
CA ILE A 241 26.89 18.67 25.96
C ILE A 241 27.54 20.05 25.96
N ASN A 242 28.85 20.14 25.78
CA ASN A 242 29.62 21.39 25.77
C ASN A 242 29.95 21.90 24.36
N VAL A 243 29.24 21.43 23.37
CA VAL A 243 29.35 21.85 21.94
C VAL A 243 28.08 22.55 21.51
N ILE A 244 28.21 23.71 20.88
CA ILE A 244 27.13 24.31 20.08
C ILE A 244 26.91 23.41 18.85
N ALA A 245 25.76 22.77 18.75
CA ALA A 245 25.51 21.75 17.73
C ALA A 245 25.65 22.33 16.30
N PRO A 246 26.56 21.79 15.47
CA PRO A 246 26.69 22.23 14.08
C PRO A 246 25.57 21.68 13.18
N GLU A 247 24.98 20.57 13.57
CA GLU A 247 23.93 19.89 12.79
C GLU A 247 22.86 19.28 13.69
N ALA A 248 21.62 19.35 13.23
CA ALA A 248 20.47 18.64 13.80
C ALA A 248 19.45 18.34 12.70
N SER A 249 18.72 17.25 12.82
CA SER A 249 17.71 16.84 11.83
C SER A 249 16.42 16.35 12.47
N LEU A 250 15.33 16.44 11.73
CA LEU A 250 14.03 15.84 12.06
C LEU A 250 13.43 15.13 10.85
N GLU A 251 12.52 14.19 11.12
CA GLU A 251 11.67 13.59 10.10
C GLU A 251 10.21 14.00 10.37
N LEU A 252 9.59 14.59 9.33
CA LEU A 252 8.24 15.16 9.33
C LEU A 252 7.31 14.34 8.45
N ASP A 253 6.15 13.97 8.96
CA ASP A 253 5.08 13.25 8.24
C ASP A 253 3.86 14.17 8.12
N LEU A 254 3.44 14.46 6.89
CA LEU A 254 2.27 15.25 6.53
C LEU A 254 1.24 14.34 5.86
N ARG A 255 -0.02 14.40 6.29
CA ARG A 255 -1.10 13.60 5.70
C ARG A 255 -2.36 14.39 5.51
N SER A 256 -3.11 14.09 4.45
CA SER A 256 -4.46 14.63 4.24
C SER A 256 -5.32 13.68 3.41
N GLU A 257 -6.62 13.62 3.73
CA GLU A 257 -7.64 12.98 2.89
C GLU A 257 -7.94 13.77 1.61
N GLY A 258 -7.55 15.06 1.55
CA GLY A 258 -7.74 15.94 0.39
C GLY A 258 -6.42 16.35 -0.23
N GLN A 259 -6.29 16.14 -1.55
CA GLN A 259 -5.08 16.48 -2.30
C GLN A 259 -4.74 17.97 -2.24
N GLU A 260 -5.75 18.85 -2.40
CA GLU A 260 -5.54 20.29 -2.32
C GLU A 260 -5.06 20.73 -0.93
N LYS A 261 -5.65 20.17 0.13
CA LYS A 261 -5.25 20.49 1.50
C LYS A 261 -3.85 19.96 1.85
N LEU A 262 -3.46 18.83 1.30
CA LEU A 262 -2.07 18.35 1.41
C LEU A 262 -1.11 19.32 0.70
N ALA A 263 -1.46 19.77 -0.50
CA ALA A 263 -0.62 20.70 -1.27
C ALA A 263 -0.49 22.06 -0.55
N GLU A 264 -1.58 22.60 0.01
CA GLU A 264 -1.57 23.82 0.82
C GLU A 264 -0.65 23.67 2.05
N LEU A 265 -0.78 22.53 2.80
CA LEU A 265 0.05 22.24 3.95
C LEU A 265 1.53 22.13 3.58
N VAL A 266 1.84 21.40 2.51
CA VAL A 266 3.20 21.26 1.97
C VAL A 266 3.79 22.63 1.65
N SER A 267 3.05 23.47 0.93
CA SER A 267 3.49 24.82 0.56
C SER A 267 3.81 25.70 1.77
N GLU A 268 2.96 25.64 2.81
CA GLU A 268 3.17 26.43 4.04
C GLU A 268 4.35 25.90 4.85
N VAL A 269 4.52 24.59 4.95
CA VAL A 269 5.69 23.96 5.61
C VAL A 269 6.98 24.36 4.88
N GLU A 270 7.03 24.23 3.56
CA GLU A 270 8.21 24.61 2.78
C GLU A 270 8.53 26.12 2.89
N LYS A 271 7.50 26.96 2.98
CA LYS A 271 7.67 28.39 3.22
C LYS A 271 8.33 28.65 4.58
N LYS A 272 7.87 27.99 5.66
CA LYS A 272 8.47 28.12 7.00
C LYS A 272 9.92 27.63 7.03
N ILE A 273 10.23 26.54 6.34
CA ILE A 273 11.61 26.06 6.21
C ILE A 273 12.49 27.09 5.49
N ARG A 274 11.99 27.71 4.40
CA ARG A 274 12.72 28.78 3.71
C ARG A 274 12.94 30.02 4.60
N GLU A 275 11.93 30.42 5.34
CA GLU A 275 11.96 31.58 6.24
C GLU A 275 12.88 31.37 7.47
N ALA A 276 13.09 30.12 7.89
CA ALA A 276 14.02 29.77 8.96
C ALA A 276 15.50 29.97 8.60
N ASN A 277 15.84 30.07 7.30
CA ASN A 277 17.21 30.37 6.85
C ASN A 277 17.62 31.80 7.21
N LYS A 278 18.81 31.94 7.72
CA LYS A 278 19.40 33.26 8.09
C LYS A 278 20.93 33.16 8.09
N PRO A 279 21.67 34.27 8.24
CA PRO A 279 23.14 34.24 8.30
C PRO A 279 23.63 33.19 9.31
N ASN A 280 24.52 32.29 8.86
CA ASN A 280 25.09 31.18 9.64
C ASN A 280 24.10 30.08 10.09
N VAL A 281 22.88 30.04 9.53
CA VAL A 281 21.88 28.98 9.77
C VAL A 281 21.27 28.58 8.45
N THR A 282 21.44 27.34 8.05
CA THR A 282 20.88 26.80 6.81
C THR A 282 19.93 25.63 7.14
N PHE A 283 18.76 25.62 6.52
CA PHE A 283 17.84 24.51 6.54
C PHE A 283 17.77 23.87 5.16
N GLU A 284 17.92 22.57 5.10
CA GLU A 284 17.75 21.74 3.93
C GLU A 284 16.55 20.82 4.15
N ALA A 285 15.69 20.67 3.16
CA ALA A 285 14.55 19.75 3.19
C ALA A 285 14.69 18.72 2.05
N GLU A 286 14.79 17.46 2.43
CA GLU A 286 14.83 16.31 1.54
C GLU A 286 13.45 15.61 1.60
N VAL A 287 12.82 15.37 0.44
CA VAL A 287 11.63 14.53 0.37
C VAL A 287 12.05 13.07 0.52
N ILE A 288 11.58 12.41 1.58
CA ILE A 288 11.90 11.00 1.87
C ILE A 288 10.72 10.05 1.65
N GLY A 289 9.59 10.54 1.18
CA GLY A 289 8.42 9.74 0.80
C GLY A 289 7.28 10.63 0.31
N GLU A 290 6.55 10.12 -0.69
CA GLU A 290 5.40 10.83 -1.26
C GLU A 290 4.36 9.85 -1.81
N ARG A 291 3.16 9.88 -1.24
CA ARG A 291 2.00 9.12 -1.72
C ARG A 291 0.90 10.11 -2.08
N PRO A 292 0.43 10.16 -3.33
CA PRO A 292 -0.60 11.10 -3.73
C PRO A 292 -1.96 10.72 -3.15
N ALA A 293 -2.82 11.71 -2.88
CA ALA A 293 -4.24 11.48 -2.59
C ALA A 293 -5.03 11.28 -3.89
N GLY A 294 -6.18 10.65 -3.78
CA GLY A 294 -7.12 10.46 -4.88
C GLY A 294 -8.33 9.67 -4.43
N GLU A 295 -9.42 9.71 -5.20
CA GLU A 295 -10.62 8.97 -4.85
C GLU A 295 -11.47 8.64 -6.07
N ILE A 296 -12.33 7.63 -5.93
CA ILE A 296 -13.52 7.45 -6.78
C ILE A 296 -14.78 7.59 -5.91
N PRO A 297 -15.88 8.14 -6.46
CA PRO A 297 -17.09 8.36 -5.69
C PRO A 297 -17.67 7.07 -5.10
N ALA A 298 -18.34 7.18 -3.95
CA ALA A 298 -18.99 6.05 -3.29
C ALA A 298 -20.12 5.41 -4.13
N ASP A 299 -20.72 6.17 -5.04
CA ASP A 299 -21.74 5.73 -5.99
C ASP A 299 -21.15 5.18 -7.31
N HIS A 300 -19.84 5.17 -7.46
CA HIS A 300 -19.19 4.55 -8.62
C HIS A 300 -19.59 3.07 -8.73
N PRO A 301 -19.91 2.54 -9.95
CA PRO A 301 -20.39 1.17 -10.13
C PRO A 301 -19.51 0.08 -9.50
N LEU A 302 -18.18 0.26 -9.54
CA LEU A 302 -17.23 -0.66 -8.89
C LEU A 302 -17.39 -0.69 -7.36
N ILE A 303 -17.65 0.46 -6.72
CA ILE A 303 -17.81 0.53 -5.28
C ILE A 303 -19.16 -0.07 -4.87
N GLN A 304 -20.21 0.16 -5.65
CA GLN A 304 -21.50 -0.46 -5.43
C GLN A 304 -21.40 -1.99 -5.56
N LEU A 305 -20.71 -2.48 -6.60
CA LEU A 305 -20.44 -3.91 -6.77
C LEU A 305 -19.64 -4.49 -5.60
N ALA A 306 -18.60 -3.80 -5.13
CA ALA A 306 -17.81 -4.25 -3.98
C ALA A 306 -18.67 -4.35 -2.71
N GLN A 307 -19.51 -3.33 -2.44
CA GLN A 307 -20.42 -3.35 -1.30
C GLN A 307 -21.43 -4.52 -1.38
N GLU A 308 -21.97 -4.79 -2.57
CA GLU A 308 -22.86 -5.95 -2.80
C GLU A 308 -22.13 -7.26 -2.47
N CYS A 309 -20.90 -7.45 -3.00
CA CYS A 309 -20.12 -8.65 -2.76
C CYS A 309 -19.78 -8.86 -1.28
N VAL A 310 -19.52 -7.79 -0.51
CA VAL A 310 -19.31 -7.84 0.94
C VAL A 310 -20.59 -8.27 1.66
N ARG A 311 -21.75 -7.67 1.33
CA ARG A 311 -23.05 -8.02 1.94
C ARG A 311 -23.45 -9.46 1.67
N GLU A 312 -23.15 -9.98 0.46
CA GLU A 312 -23.38 -11.38 0.13
C GLU A 312 -22.62 -12.39 1.02
N GLN A 313 -21.56 -11.93 1.72
CA GLN A 313 -20.86 -12.74 2.73
C GLN A 313 -21.42 -12.57 4.14
N GLY A 314 -22.53 -11.85 4.31
CA GLY A 314 -23.12 -11.54 5.61
C GLY A 314 -22.29 -10.55 6.42
N LEU A 315 -21.56 -9.66 5.73
CA LEU A 315 -20.75 -8.60 6.33
C LEU A 315 -21.35 -7.23 5.98
N GLU A 316 -21.14 -6.25 6.85
CA GLU A 316 -21.51 -4.86 6.59
C GLU A 316 -20.31 -4.14 5.93
N PRO A 317 -20.45 -3.59 4.70
CA PRO A 317 -19.36 -2.90 4.04
C PRO A 317 -19.07 -1.54 4.67
N SER A 318 -17.80 -1.28 4.94
CA SER A 318 -17.31 0.01 5.42
C SER A 318 -16.49 0.71 4.34
N LEU A 319 -16.95 1.86 3.88
CA LEU A 319 -16.20 2.71 2.94
C LEU A 319 -15.13 3.49 3.71
N THR A 320 -13.88 3.35 3.30
CA THR A 320 -12.74 3.77 4.11
C THR A 320 -11.70 4.54 3.27
N THR A 321 -10.86 5.31 3.95
CA THR A 321 -9.67 5.95 3.41
C THR A 321 -8.43 5.20 3.89
N GLY A 322 -7.48 4.93 3.01
CA GLY A 322 -6.21 4.28 3.37
C GLY A 322 -5.04 4.79 2.55
N SER A 323 -3.83 4.43 2.97
CA SER A 323 -2.61 4.70 2.20
C SER A 323 -2.03 3.36 1.77
N THR A 324 -2.28 2.98 0.54
CA THR A 324 -1.98 1.67 -0.05
C THR A 324 -1.55 1.84 -1.51
N ASP A 325 -1.28 0.76 -2.20
CA ASP A 325 -1.04 0.75 -3.64
C ASP A 325 -2.13 1.44 -4.47
N ALA A 326 -3.39 1.43 -4.00
CA ALA A 326 -4.49 2.12 -4.68
C ALA A 326 -4.30 3.65 -4.79
N ASN A 327 -3.39 4.24 -4.00
CA ASN A 327 -3.08 5.67 -4.10
C ASN A 327 -2.66 6.07 -5.52
N ILE A 328 -1.87 5.23 -6.21
CA ILE A 328 -1.34 5.58 -7.53
C ILE A 328 -2.43 5.64 -8.59
N PRO A 329 -3.23 4.58 -8.84
CA PRO A 329 -4.30 4.68 -9.84
C PRO A 329 -5.37 5.71 -9.44
N LEU A 330 -5.78 5.80 -8.17
CA LEU A 330 -6.78 6.78 -7.71
C LEU A 330 -6.33 8.21 -7.94
N SER A 331 -5.06 8.55 -7.68
CA SER A 331 -4.52 9.89 -7.90
C SER A 331 -4.47 10.29 -9.38
N ARG A 332 -4.45 9.32 -10.29
CA ARG A 332 -4.50 9.53 -11.74
C ARG A 332 -5.93 9.52 -12.29
N GLY A 333 -6.94 9.42 -11.42
CA GLY A 333 -8.35 9.36 -11.79
C GLY A 333 -8.74 8.02 -12.43
N TYR A 334 -8.00 6.95 -12.21
CA TYR A 334 -8.32 5.62 -12.72
C TYR A 334 -9.17 4.85 -11.69
N PRO A 335 -10.13 4.04 -12.15
CA PRO A 335 -10.96 3.24 -11.26
C PRO A 335 -10.09 2.26 -10.45
N ALA A 336 -10.10 2.41 -9.12
CA ALA A 336 -9.34 1.52 -8.23
C ALA A 336 -10.02 1.38 -6.87
N LEU A 337 -9.79 0.24 -6.22
CA LEU A 337 -10.24 -0.03 -4.86
C LEU A 337 -9.36 -1.09 -4.19
N VAL A 338 -9.46 -1.16 -2.86
CA VAL A 338 -8.81 -2.20 -2.06
C VAL A 338 -9.86 -3.07 -1.39
N LEU A 339 -9.65 -4.39 -1.40
CA LEU A 339 -10.45 -5.36 -0.65
C LEU A 339 -9.55 -6.19 0.26
N GLY A 340 -9.99 -6.40 1.50
CA GLY A 340 -9.32 -7.25 2.47
C GLY A 340 -9.75 -8.71 2.41
N ILE A 341 -8.86 -9.62 2.84
CA ILE A 341 -9.11 -11.08 2.83
C ILE A 341 -9.62 -11.58 4.18
N THR A 342 -9.07 -11.07 5.29
CA THR A 342 -9.51 -11.47 6.63
C THR A 342 -9.43 -10.30 7.60
N THR A 343 -9.83 -10.53 8.84
CA THR A 343 -9.57 -9.64 9.96
C THR A 343 -8.32 -10.09 10.70
N GLY A 344 -7.71 -9.19 11.45
CA GLY A 344 -6.53 -9.45 12.25
C GLY A 344 -6.11 -8.19 12.97
N GLY A 345 -4.85 -8.12 13.36
CA GLY A 345 -4.32 -6.94 14.05
C GLY A 345 -2.82 -7.02 14.22
N GLY A 346 -2.27 -5.95 14.82
CA GLY A 346 -0.84 -5.85 15.07
C GLY A 346 0.01 -5.69 13.81
N ALA A 347 -0.55 -5.28 12.68
CA ALA A 347 0.22 -4.98 11.47
C ALA A 347 1.42 -4.09 11.78
N HIS A 348 2.54 -4.31 11.09
CA HIS A 348 3.83 -3.65 11.33
C HIS A 348 4.48 -3.95 12.69
N THR A 349 4.00 -4.97 13.41
CA THR A 349 4.62 -5.46 14.67
C THR A 349 4.85 -6.96 14.64
N VAL A 350 5.76 -7.45 15.46
CA VAL A 350 6.00 -8.90 15.62
C VAL A 350 4.80 -9.65 16.23
N ASN A 351 3.78 -8.93 16.71
CA ASN A 351 2.54 -9.48 17.26
C ASN A 351 1.41 -9.53 16.24
N GLU A 352 1.71 -9.33 14.97
CA GLU A 352 0.73 -9.42 13.88
C GLU A 352 0.03 -10.78 13.86
N PHE A 353 -1.26 -10.78 13.56
CA PHE A 353 -2.04 -12.02 13.44
C PHE A 353 -3.16 -11.89 12.41
N ILE A 354 -3.57 -13.02 11.87
CA ILE A 354 -4.75 -13.18 11.01
C ILE A 354 -5.81 -14.08 11.70
N ASN A 355 -7.09 -13.83 11.39
CA ASN A 355 -8.19 -14.72 11.74
C ASN A 355 -8.41 -15.72 10.60
N THR A 356 -8.21 -17.02 10.85
CA THR A 356 -8.30 -18.05 9.83
C THR A 356 -9.74 -18.39 9.43
N SER A 357 -10.70 -18.25 10.34
CA SER A 357 -12.11 -18.62 10.11
C SER A 357 -12.83 -17.70 9.10
N LEU A 358 -12.28 -16.51 8.86
CA LEU A 358 -12.86 -15.51 7.95
C LEU A 358 -12.25 -15.49 6.54
N VAL A 359 -11.13 -16.19 6.31
CA VAL A 359 -10.43 -16.21 5.03
C VAL A 359 -11.34 -16.67 3.89
N GLU A 360 -12.21 -17.66 4.13
CA GLU A 360 -13.17 -18.15 3.14
C GLU A 360 -14.11 -17.05 2.66
N LYS A 361 -14.62 -16.20 3.58
CA LYS A 361 -15.50 -15.07 3.24
C LYS A 361 -14.76 -14.02 2.39
N GLY A 362 -13.50 -13.72 2.73
CA GLY A 362 -12.69 -12.80 1.94
C GLY A 362 -12.40 -13.29 0.54
N LEU A 363 -12.04 -14.56 0.39
CA LEU A 363 -11.85 -15.17 -0.93
C LEU A 363 -13.14 -15.19 -1.74
N ALA A 364 -14.27 -15.49 -1.10
CA ALA A 364 -15.58 -15.49 -1.77
C ALA A 364 -16.00 -14.10 -2.24
N GLN A 365 -15.82 -13.03 -1.43
CA GLN A 365 -16.13 -11.66 -1.85
C GLN A 365 -15.26 -11.23 -3.04
N VAL A 366 -13.95 -11.48 -2.99
CA VAL A 366 -13.03 -11.13 -4.08
C VAL A 366 -13.34 -11.93 -5.35
N GLY A 367 -13.56 -13.24 -5.22
CA GLY A 367 -13.93 -14.11 -6.34
C GLY A 367 -15.21 -13.65 -7.03
N ARG A 368 -16.26 -13.29 -6.26
CA ARG A 368 -17.52 -12.75 -6.79
C ARG A 368 -17.34 -11.39 -7.45
N PHE A 369 -16.57 -10.50 -6.82
CA PHE A 369 -16.27 -9.18 -7.39
C PHE A 369 -15.58 -9.33 -8.74
N VAL A 370 -14.50 -10.12 -8.81
CA VAL A 370 -13.75 -10.34 -10.06
C VAL A 370 -14.62 -11.06 -11.09
N GLY A 371 -15.36 -12.10 -10.71
CA GLY A 371 -16.28 -12.80 -11.60
C GLY A 371 -17.32 -11.87 -12.25
N LYS A 372 -17.95 -10.99 -11.45
CA LYS A 372 -18.94 -10.01 -11.95
C LYS A 372 -18.24 -8.90 -12.77
N ALA A 373 -17.05 -8.43 -12.37
CA ALA A 373 -16.29 -7.42 -13.08
C ALA A 373 -15.77 -7.91 -14.45
N VAL A 374 -15.42 -9.18 -14.57
CA VAL A 374 -14.91 -9.79 -15.82
C VAL A 374 -16.04 -10.03 -16.82
N ILE A 375 -17.23 -10.41 -16.37
CA ILE A 375 -18.38 -10.79 -17.22
C ILE A 375 -19.35 -9.61 -17.45
N GLY A 376 -19.36 -8.62 -16.56
CA GLY A 376 -20.31 -7.52 -16.55
C GLY A 376 -19.91 -6.32 -17.42
N ASN A 377 -20.88 -5.47 -17.74
CA ASN A 377 -20.65 -4.10 -18.24
C ASN A 377 -20.46 -3.19 -17.03
N LEU A 378 -19.22 -3.02 -16.59
CA LEU A 378 -18.80 -2.00 -15.63
C LEU A 378 -18.38 -0.75 -16.40
#